data_f7048e0c0ca4012455fda91f210cc13b
#
_entry.id   f7048e0c0ca4012455fda91f210cc13b
#
_cell.length_a   1.000
_cell.length_b   1.000
_cell.length_c   1.000
_cell.angle_alpha   90.00
_cell.angle_beta   90.00
_cell.angle_gamma   90.00
#
_symmetry.space_group_name_H-M   'P 1'
#
loop_
_entity.id
_entity.type
_entity.pdbx_description
1 polymer ?
#
loop_
_entity_poly.entity_id
_entity_poly.type
_entity_poly.pdbx_seq_one_letter_code
_entity_poly.pdbx_strand_id
1 'polypeptide(L)'
;MSSRLHSCIVNALTFSRVPLIFAFLVCAVLAQCRACVGLAVAAGVLMFCAAISDLYDGRLARKWKVVSTFGKLADPLMDKVFFIVSFPTLLWVIGAQGESPTHALVMLVFTVLYILRDQWVTFLRSVAAAYRADVGAMWLGKVRTALSFPAAAYIYAYLALHHLLPPACQGPLMASVYAVEGVLIALNVYSCAVYTRVYWPYLVRAIGAK
;
A
#
# COMPACT_ATOMS: atom_id res chain seq x y z
N MET A 1 31.91 12.27 -3.00
CA MET A 1 30.65 12.50 -3.75
C MET A 1 29.90 13.64 -3.08
N SER A 2 29.37 14.63 -3.80
CA SER A 2 28.73 15.79 -3.18
C SER A 2 27.42 15.39 -2.49
N SER A 3 27.09 16.00 -1.36
CA SER A 3 25.83 15.83 -0.63
C SER A 3 24.59 16.03 -1.54
N ARG A 4 24.70 16.89 -2.54
CA ARG A 4 23.64 17.11 -3.56
C ARG A 4 23.39 15.88 -4.42
N LEU A 5 24.41 15.13 -4.82
CA LEU A 5 24.25 13.92 -5.62
C LEU A 5 23.55 12.82 -4.82
N HIS A 6 23.89 12.63 -3.55
CA HIS A 6 23.23 11.68 -2.67
C HIS A 6 21.73 12.01 -2.49
N SER A 7 21.40 13.30 -2.25
CA SER A 7 19.99 13.73 -2.18
C SER A 7 19.24 13.49 -3.51
N CYS A 8 19.89 13.74 -4.64
CA CYS A 8 19.28 13.51 -5.95
C CYS A 8 18.99 12.02 -6.17
N ILE A 9 19.92 11.13 -5.83
CA ILE A 9 19.74 9.67 -5.95
C ILE A 9 18.59 9.20 -5.05
N VAL A 10 18.53 9.63 -3.79
CA VAL A 10 17.46 9.25 -2.86
C VAL A 10 16.10 9.71 -3.40
N ASN A 11 15.99 10.97 -3.80
CA ASN A 11 14.73 11.49 -4.34
C ASN A 11 14.34 10.77 -5.64
N ALA A 12 15.29 10.52 -6.54
CA ALA A 12 15.02 9.75 -7.77
C ALA A 12 14.50 8.33 -7.45
N LEU A 13 15.05 7.68 -6.42
CA LEU A 13 14.59 6.36 -5.98
C LEU A 13 13.15 6.42 -5.43
N THR A 14 12.84 7.41 -4.60
CA THR A 14 11.47 7.63 -4.10
C THR A 14 10.48 7.85 -5.25
N PHE A 15 10.82 8.70 -6.24
CA PHE A 15 9.94 8.96 -7.38
C PHE A 15 9.88 7.84 -8.41
N SER A 16 10.91 6.98 -8.51
CA SER A 16 10.90 5.83 -9.42
C SER A 16 9.77 4.84 -9.11
N ARG A 17 9.25 4.86 -7.89
CA ARG A 17 8.09 4.04 -7.47
C ARG A 17 6.84 4.31 -8.31
N VAL A 18 6.62 5.57 -8.70
CA VAL A 18 5.44 5.95 -9.50
C VAL A 18 5.44 5.26 -10.87
N PRO A 19 6.45 5.42 -11.74
CA PRO A 19 6.48 4.72 -13.03
C PRO A 19 6.49 3.20 -12.87
N LEU A 20 7.14 2.65 -11.83
CA LEU A 20 7.16 1.21 -11.58
C LEU A 20 5.76 0.66 -11.28
N ILE A 21 4.98 1.34 -10.44
CA ILE A 21 3.65 0.86 -10.07
C ILE A 21 2.64 1.04 -11.22
N PHE A 22 2.78 2.08 -12.04
CA PHE A 22 1.97 2.22 -13.25
C PHE A 22 2.36 1.18 -14.32
N ALA A 23 3.65 0.87 -14.47
CA ALA A 23 4.10 -0.23 -15.34
C ALA A 23 3.56 -1.59 -14.84
N PHE A 24 3.53 -1.82 -13.51
CA PHE A 24 2.84 -2.96 -12.91
C PHE A 24 1.37 -3.03 -13.34
N LEU A 25 0.61 -1.95 -13.18
CA LEU A 25 -0.79 -1.88 -13.60
C LEU A 25 -0.95 -2.29 -15.08
N VAL A 26 -0.17 -1.67 -15.97
CA VAL A 26 -0.25 -1.94 -17.42
C VAL A 26 0.09 -3.40 -17.72
N CYS A 27 1.19 -3.92 -17.15
CA CYS A 27 1.58 -5.32 -17.37
C CYS A 27 0.55 -6.30 -16.79
N ALA A 28 -0.02 -6.03 -15.61
CA ALA A 28 -1.03 -6.87 -15.00
C ALA A 28 -2.32 -6.93 -15.85
N VAL A 29 -2.78 -5.77 -16.35
CA VAL A 29 -3.94 -5.70 -17.25
C VAL A 29 -3.67 -6.43 -18.56
N LEU A 30 -2.54 -6.17 -19.22
CA LEU A 30 -2.18 -6.83 -20.47
C LEU A 30 -1.98 -8.34 -20.30
N ALA A 31 -1.48 -8.79 -19.15
CA ALA A 31 -1.31 -10.20 -18.84
C ALA A 31 -2.66 -10.95 -18.92
N GLN A 32 -3.73 -10.36 -18.36
CA GLN A 32 -5.07 -10.94 -18.41
C GLN A 32 -5.66 -10.86 -19.82
N CYS A 33 -5.57 -9.70 -20.49
CA CYS A 33 -6.12 -9.53 -21.84
C CYS A 33 -5.47 -10.45 -22.88
N ARG A 34 -4.20 -10.80 -22.71
CA ARG A 34 -3.42 -11.62 -23.66
C ARG A 34 -3.13 -13.03 -23.18
N ALA A 35 -3.62 -13.42 -22.00
CA ALA A 35 -3.30 -14.68 -21.33
C ALA A 35 -1.78 -14.97 -21.32
N CYS A 36 -0.94 -13.97 -21.04
CA CYS A 36 0.50 -14.04 -21.17
C CYS A 36 1.18 -14.12 -19.79
N VAL A 37 1.68 -15.31 -19.44
CA VAL A 37 2.38 -15.58 -18.18
C VAL A 37 3.62 -14.69 -18.03
N GLY A 38 4.35 -14.42 -19.13
CA GLY A 38 5.52 -13.54 -19.08
C GLY A 38 5.19 -12.11 -18.61
N LEU A 39 4.03 -11.56 -19.05
CA LEU A 39 3.56 -10.25 -18.57
C LEU A 39 3.10 -10.32 -17.11
N ALA A 40 2.50 -11.42 -16.67
CA ALA A 40 2.12 -11.60 -15.27
C ALA A 40 3.36 -11.63 -14.35
N VAL A 41 4.41 -12.35 -14.75
CA VAL A 41 5.68 -12.39 -14.02
C VAL A 41 6.36 -11.01 -14.02
N ALA A 42 6.39 -10.33 -15.17
CA ALA A 42 6.95 -8.98 -15.28
C ALA A 42 6.23 -8.00 -14.35
N ALA A 43 4.90 -8.05 -14.27
CA ALA A 43 4.12 -7.24 -13.35
C ALA A 43 4.49 -7.53 -11.88
N GLY A 44 4.63 -8.80 -11.50
CA GLY A 44 5.08 -9.17 -10.15
C GLY A 44 6.46 -8.60 -9.81
N VAL A 45 7.41 -8.67 -10.74
CA VAL A 45 8.76 -8.09 -10.57
C VAL A 45 8.68 -6.57 -10.42
N LEU A 46 7.87 -5.88 -11.23
CA LEU A 46 7.70 -4.43 -11.15
C LEU A 46 7.09 -4.00 -9.80
N MET A 47 6.07 -4.70 -9.33
CA MET A 47 5.46 -4.47 -8.02
C MET A 47 6.47 -4.68 -6.89
N PHE A 48 7.26 -5.75 -6.96
CA PHE A 48 8.31 -6.06 -5.99
C PHE A 48 9.41 -5.00 -6.00
N CYS A 49 9.87 -4.55 -7.18
CA CYS A 49 10.83 -3.46 -7.31
C CYS A 49 10.30 -2.15 -6.71
N ALA A 50 9.01 -1.83 -6.95
CA ALA A 50 8.38 -0.66 -6.37
C ALA A 50 8.29 -0.73 -4.83
N ALA A 51 8.01 -1.91 -4.27
CA ALA A 51 7.99 -2.12 -2.82
C ALA A 51 9.39 -2.06 -2.20
N ILE A 52 10.40 -2.62 -2.88
CA ILE A 52 11.79 -2.59 -2.42
C ILE A 52 12.38 -1.18 -2.49
N SER A 53 12.05 -0.38 -3.50
CA SER A 53 12.56 0.99 -3.62
C SER A 53 12.26 1.82 -2.37
N ASP A 54 11.11 1.62 -1.73
CA ASP A 54 10.73 2.24 -0.44
C ASP A 54 11.67 1.88 0.72
N LEU A 55 12.08 0.62 0.79
CA LEU A 55 12.99 0.17 1.85
C LEU A 55 14.41 0.73 1.67
N TYR A 56 14.83 0.92 0.42
CA TYR A 56 16.19 1.38 0.11
C TYR A 56 16.34 2.88 0.20
N ASP A 57 15.35 3.67 -0.26
CA ASP A 57 15.44 5.15 -0.20
C ASP A 57 15.53 5.65 1.24
N GLY A 58 14.71 5.13 2.16
CA GLY A 58 14.77 5.45 3.58
C GLY A 58 16.07 5.00 4.27
N ARG A 59 16.65 3.84 3.88
CA ARG A 59 17.94 3.38 4.41
C ARG A 59 19.10 4.23 3.90
N LEU A 60 19.12 4.57 2.62
CA LEU A 60 20.16 5.39 1.98
C LEU A 60 20.13 6.82 2.50
N ALA A 61 18.93 7.43 2.64
CA ALA A 61 18.77 8.77 3.21
C ALA A 61 19.37 8.88 4.61
N ARG A 62 19.13 7.87 5.47
CA ARG A 62 19.70 7.81 6.82
C ARG A 62 21.21 7.57 6.80
N LYS A 63 21.69 6.62 5.97
CA LYS A 63 23.11 6.27 5.85
C LYS A 63 23.95 7.47 5.37
N TRP A 64 23.44 8.21 4.41
CA TRP A 64 24.15 9.37 3.83
C TRP A 64 23.86 10.69 4.56
N LYS A 65 22.98 10.68 5.58
CA LYS A 65 22.56 11.87 6.34
C LYS A 65 22.00 12.98 5.43
N VAL A 66 21.31 12.62 4.36
CA VAL A 66 20.73 13.55 3.36
C VAL A 66 19.20 13.57 3.40
N VAL A 67 18.63 13.43 4.59
CA VAL A 67 17.18 13.48 4.78
C VAL A 67 16.68 14.89 4.46
N SER A 68 15.95 15.03 3.35
CA SER A 68 15.37 16.30 2.93
C SER A 68 13.94 16.49 3.47
N THR A 69 13.54 17.75 3.68
CA THR A 69 12.14 18.07 4.03
C THR A 69 11.18 17.61 2.94
N PHE A 70 11.58 17.76 1.68
CA PHE A 70 10.82 17.31 0.53
C PHE A 70 10.60 15.79 0.52
N GLY A 71 11.67 14.98 0.75
CA GLY A 71 11.56 13.53 0.87
C GLY A 71 10.57 13.11 1.96
N LYS A 72 10.68 13.70 3.16
CA LYS A 72 9.74 13.41 4.26
C LYS A 72 8.27 13.67 3.93
N LEU A 73 7.98 14.63 3.05
CA LEU A 73 6.61 14.93 2.59
C LEU A 73 6.20 14.04 1.42
N ALA A 74 7.15 13.66 0.57
CA ALA A 74 6.91 12.83 -0.61
C ALA A 74 6.67 11.36 -0.24
N ASP A 75 7.42 10.80 0.74
CA ASP A 75 7.31 9.38 1.11
C ASP A 75 5.86 8.94 1.42
N PRO A 76 5.08 9.62 2.29
CA PRO A 76 3.70 9.24 2.56
C PRO A 76 2.78 9.36 1.33
N LEU A 77 3.12 10.25 0.39
CA LEU A 77 2.37 10.38 -0.86
C LEU A 77 2.67 9.20 -1.80
N MET A 78 3.94 8.82 -1.92
CA MET A 78 4.36 7.69 -2.76
C MET A 78 3.78 6.36 -2.25
N ASP A 79 3.72 6.16 -0.91
CA ASP A 79 3.04 5.03 -0.31
C ASP A 79 1.55 4.97 -0.70
N LYS A 80 0.87 6.12 -0.65
CA LYS A 80 -0.53 6.20 -1.06
C LYS A 80 -0.72 5.86 -2.53
N VAL A 81 0.13 6.40 -3.41
CA VAL A 81 0.09 6.09 -4.85
C VAL A 81 0.26 4.58 -5.07
N PHE A 82 1.23 3.95 -4.39
CA PHE A 82 1.44 2.51 -4.48
C PHE A 82 0.15 1.73 -4.18
N PHE A 83 -0.50 1.98 -3.04
CA PHE A 83 -1.66 1.20 -2.63
C PHE A 83 -2.94 1.54 -3.41
N ILE A 84 -3.12 2.83 -3.79
CA ILE A 84 -4.26 3.26 -4.62
C ILE A 84 -4.21 2.62 -6.02
N VAL A 85 -3.03 2.33 -6.53
CA VAL A 85 -2.88 1.63 -7.82
C VAL A 85 -2.93 0.12 -7.63
N SER A 86 -2.21 -0.43 -6.65
CA SER A 86 -2.08 -1.89 -6.46
C SER A 86 -3.41 -2.56 -6.14
N PHE A 87 -4.14 -2.10 -5.12
CA PHE A 87 -5.33 -2.81 -4.65
C PHE A 87 -6.49 -2.82 -5.65
N PRO A 88 -6.83 -1.72 -6.33
CA PRO A 88 -7.80 -1.78 -7.43
C PRO A 88 -7.33 -2.66 -8.59
N THR A 89 -6.02 -2.71 -8.88
CA THR A 89 -5.47 -3.61 -9.89
C THR A 89 -5.66 -5.08 -9.50
N LEU A 90 -5.38 -5.44 -8.24
CA LEU A 90 -5.63 -6.79 -7.72
C LEU A 90 -7.11 -7.16 -7.83
N LEU A 91 -8.01 -6.26 -7.41
CA LEU A 91 -9.46 -6.46 -7.53
C LEU A 91 -9.89 -6.69 -8.98
N TRP A 92 -9.34 -5.90 -9.92
CA TRP A 92 -9.62 -6.06 -11.33
C TRP A 92 -9.10 -7.41 -11.86
N VAL A 93 -7.90 -7.85 -11.48
CA VAL A 93 -7.33 -9.15 -11.86
C VAL A 93 -8.20 -10.30 -11.36
N ILE A 94 -8.68 -10.25 -10.11
CA ILE A 94 -9.61 -11.23 -9.52
C ILE A 94 -10.87 -11.36 -10.39
N GLY A 95 -11.48 -10.23 -10.77
CA GLY A 95 -12.66 -10.21 -11.62
C GLY A 95 -12.39 -10.74 -13.04
N ALA A 96 -11.25 -10.36 -13.64
CA ALA A 96 -10.87 -10.76 -14.99
C ALA A 96 -10.55 -12.26 -15.09
N GLN A 97 -10.05 -12.89 -14.04
CA GLN A 97 -9.78 -14.33 -13.97
C GLN A 97 -11.04 -15.17 -13.71
N GLY A 98 -12.17 -14.55 -13.39
CA GLY A 98 -13.38 -15.27 -13.00
C GLY A 98 -13.25 -15.99 -11.65
N GLU A 99 -12.40 -15.47 -10.77
CA GLU A 99 -12.25 -15.95 -9.40
C GLU A 99 -13.59 -15.89 -8.64
N SER A 100 -13.63 -16.55 -7.48
CA SER A 100 -14.84 -16.58 -6.65
C SER A 100 -15.38 -15.16 -6.41
N PRO A 101 -16.69 -14.91 -6.59
CA PRO A 101 -17.33 -13.64 -6.24
C PRO A 101 -17.08 -13.23 -4.79
N THR A 102 -16.90 -14.20 -3.90
CA THR A 102 -16.54 -13.98 -2.49
C THR A 102 -15.16 -13.34 -2.36
N HIS A 103 -14.16 -13.80 -3.14
CA HIS A 103 -12.82 -13.21 -3.14
C HIS A 103 -12.87 -11.77 -3.67
N ALA A 104 -13.58 -11.54 -4.76
CA ALA A 104 -13.77 -10.19 -5.29
C ALA A 104 -14.43 -9.25 -4.26
N LEU A 105 -15.44 -9.74 -3.52
CA LEU A 105 -16.12 -8.96 -2.47
C LEU A 105 -15.18 -8.66 -1.31
N VAL A 106 -14.43 -9.63 -0.80
CA VAL A 106 -13.47 -9.41 0.31
C VAL A 106 -12.41 -8.39 -0.10
N MET A 107 -11.83 -8.53 -1.30
CA MET A 107 -10.84 -7.60 -1.83
C MET A 107 -11.42 -6.20 -2.07
N LEU A 108 -12.69 -6.09 -2.53
CA LEU A 108 -13.38 -4.81 -2.65
C LEU A 108 -13.55 -4.13 -1.30
N VAL A 109 -14.07 -4.85 -0.30
CA VAL A 109 -14.25 -4.33 1.07
C VAL A 109 -12.91 -3.89 1.65
N PHE A 110 -11.87 -4.72 1.50
CA PHE A 110 -10.52 -4.36 1.94
C PHE A 110 -10.01 -3.08 1.27
N THR A 111 -10.12 -2.98 -0.06
CA THR A 111 -9.67 -1.82 -0.84
C THR A 111 -10.37 -0.52 -0.39
N VAL A 112 -11.69 -0.58 -0.26
CA VAL A 112 -12.49 0.57 0.18
C VAL A 112 -12.12 0.99 1.60
N LEU A 113 -12.05 0.06 2.53
CA LEU A 113 -11.67 0.33 3.92
C LEU A 113 -10.26 0.90 4.02
N TYR A 114 -9.32 0.39 3.21
CA TYR A 114 -7.95 0.86 3.18
C TYR A 114 -7.88 2.34 2.77
N ILE A 115 -8.54 2.70 1.66
CA ILE A 115 -8.57 4.06 1.12
C ILE A 115 -9.30 5.01 2.09
N LEU A 116 -10.49 4.63 2.57
CA LEU A 116 -11.28 5.45 3.49
C LEU A 116 -10.53 5.73 4.79
N ARG A 117 -9.90 4.70 5.39
CA ARG A 117 -9.10 4.87 6.60
C ARG A 117 -7.94 5.83 6.36
N ASP A 118 -7.27 5.74 5.22
CA ASP A 118 -6.11 6.59 4.93
C ASP A 118 -6.51 8.05 4.75
N GLN A 119 -7.65 8.31 4.08
CA GLN A 119 -8.21 9.65 3.96
C GLN A 119 -8.69 10.18 5.31
N TRP A 120 -9.39 9.35 6.10
CA TRP A 120 -9.88 9.72 7.42
C TRP A 120 -8.74 10.12 8.37
N VAL A 121 -7.69 9.31 8.47
CA VAL A 121 -6.53 9.63 9.32
C VAL A 121 -5.80 10.88 8.83
N THR A 122 -5.71 11.09 7.51
CA THR A 122 -5.13 12.32 6.96
C THR A 122 -5.94 13.55 7.36
N PHE A 123 -7.27 13.46 7.26
CA PHE A 123 -8.17 14.53 7.71
C PHE A 123 -8.00 14.82 9.22
N LEU A 124 -8.02 13.78 10.07
CA LEU A 124 -7.84 13.94 11.52
C LEU A 124 -6.50 14.63 11.85
N ARG A 125 -5.42 14.26 11.17
CA ARG A 125 -4.11 14.93 11.34
C ARG A 125 -4.13 16.38 10.90
N SER A 126 -4.82 16.70 9.81
CA SER A 126 -4.95 18.08 9.33
C SER A 126 -5.72 18.94 10.34
N VAL A 127 -6.80 18.39 10.95
CA VAL A 127 -7.54 19.07 12.03
C VAL A 127 -6.61 19.31 13.23
N ALA A 128 -5.90 18.30 13.70
CA ALA A 128 -5.00 18.44 14.85
C ALA A 128 -3.86 19.45 14.59
N ALA A 129 -3.30 19.47 13.38
CA ALA A 129 -2.27 20.41 12.96
C ALA A 129 -2.75 21.88 13.03
N ALA A 130 -4.01 22.13 12.69
CA ALA A 130 -4.61 23.47 12.83
C ALA A 130 -4.61 23.98 14.29
N TYR A 131 -4.60 23.07 15.27
CA TYR A 131 -4.48 23.39 16.69
C TYR A 131 -3.05 23.27 17.24
N ARG A 132 -2.04 23.24 16.36
CA ARG A 132 -0.61 23.12 16.72
C ARG A 132 -0.29 21.87 17.56
N ALA A 133 -1.11 20.85 17.46
CA ALA A 133 -0.84 19.59 18.15
C ALA A 133 0.25 18.83 17.41
N ASP A 134 1.34 18.50 18.10
CA ASP A 134 2.38 17.61 17.58
C ASP A 134 1.94 16.16 17.78
N VAL A 135 1.14 15.66 16.85
CA VAL A 135 0.67 14.27 16.88
C VAL A 135 1.40 13.51 15.78
N GLY A 136 2.53 12.93 16.15
CA GLY A 136 3.38 12.14 15.27
C GLY A 136 2.68 10.88 14.72
N ALA A 137 3.34 10.23 13.75
CA ALA A 137 2.86 8.97 13.20
C ALA A 137 2.87 7.88 14.28
N MET A 138 1.69 7.34 14.62
CA MET A 138 1.57 6.25 15.59
C MET A 138 2.20 4.96 15.02
N TRP A 139 2.80 4.16 15.90
CA TRP A 139 3.41 2.88 15.55
C TRP A 139 2.48 1.95 14.77
N LEU A 140 1.21 1.91 15.14
CA LEU A 140 0.17 1.11 14.48
C LEU A 140 0.02 1.44 12.98
N GLY A 141 0.12 2.71 12.60
CA GLY A 141 0.10 3.11 11.19
C GLY A 141 1.30 2.60 10.41
N LYS A 142 2.49 2.60 11.04
CA LYS A 142 3.71 2.07 10.44
C LYS A 142 3.65 0.55 10.24
N VAL A 143 3.16 -0.20 11.25
CA VAL A 143 2.99 -1.65 11.15
C VAL A 143 2.01 -2.02 10.04
N ARG A 144 0.85 -1.34 9.98
CA ARG A 144 -0.13 -1.55 8.92
C ARG A 144 0.50 -1.40 7.53
N THR A 145 1.18 -0.27 7.27
CA THR A 145 1.82 -0.02 5.98
C THR A 145 2.90 -1.06 5.68
N ALA A 146 3.76 -1.38 6.64
CA ALA A 146 4.82 -2.37 6.49
C ALA A 146 4.29 -3.78 6.16
N LEU A 147 3.13 -4.16 6.70
CA LEU A 147 2.48 -5.45 6.39
C LEU A 147 1.74 -5.42 5.05
N SER A 148 1.23 -4.25 4.63
CA SER A 148 0.46 -4.13 3.39
C SER A 148 1.31 -4.33 2.13
N PHE A 149 2.59 -3.95 2.14
CA PHE A 149 3.50 -4.16 0.99
C PHE A 149 3.70 -5.65 0.67
N PRO A 150 4.19 -6.50 1.60
CA PRO A 150 4.35 -7.92 1.32
C PRO A 150 3.02 -8.63 1.08
N ALA A 151 1.93 -8.19 1.71
CA ALA A 151 0.61 -8.76 1.47
C ALA A 151 0.12 -8.50 0.04
N ALA A 152 0.28 -7.28 -0.48
CA ALA A 152 -0.08 -6.96 -1.86
C ALA A 152 0.72 -7.82 -2.85
N ALA A 153 2.03 -7.97 -2.63
CA ALA A 153 2.89 -8.83 -3.45
C ALA A 153 2.49 -10.31 -3.36
N TYR A 154 2.13 -10.78 -2.16
CA TYR A 154 1.69 -12.16 -1.94
C TYR A 154 0.36 -12.46 -2.64
N ILE A 155 -0.65 -11.59 -2.51
CA ILE A 155 -1.94 -11.72 -3.19
C ILE A 155 -1.73 -11.73 -4.70
N TYR A 156 -0.89 -10.82 -5.23
CA TYR A 156 -0.58 -10.80 -6.65
C TYR A 156 0.14 -12.09 -7.10
N ALA A 157 1.10 -12.58 -6.35
CA ALA A 157 1.80 -13.83 -6.66
C ALA A 157 0.84 -15.02 -6.70
N TYR A 158 -0.12 -15.08 -5.77
CA TYR A 158 -1.21 -16.06 -5.82
C TYR A 158 -1.98 -15.95 -7.13
N LEU A 159 -2.51 -14.77 -7.46
CA LEU A 159 -3.31 -14.54 -8.67
C LEU A 159 -2.54 -14.86 -9.96
N ALA A 160 -1.25 -14.60 -9.99
CA ALA A 160 -0.40 -14.86 -11.15
C ALA A 160 -0.04 -16.34 -11.35
N LEU A 161 0.05 -17.13 -10.27
CA LEU A 161 0.70 -18.43 -10.28
C LEU A 161 -0.20 -19.60 -9.82
N HIS A 162 -1.35 -19.35 -9.17
CA HIS A 162 -2.16 -20.41 -8.56
C HIS A 162 -2.62 -21.47 -9.58
N HIS A 163 -2.89 -21.07 -10.83
CA HIS A 163 -3.30 -21.97 -11.90
C HIS A 163 -2.19 -22.94 -12.36
N LEU A 164 -0.93 -22.65 -12.03
CA LEU A 164 0.22 -23.52 -12.29
C LEU A 164 0.43 -24.57 -11.19
N LEU A 165 -0.27 -24.43 -10.06
CA LEU A 165 -0.12 -25.30 -8.91
C LEU A 165 -1.07 -26.51 -8.98
N PRO A 166 -0.68 -27.66 -8.40
CA PRO A 166 -1.56 -28.80 -8.26
C PRO A 166 -2.87 -28.44 -7.54
N PRO A 167 -4.03 -29.01 -7.93
CA PRO A 167 -5.33 -28.71 -7.30
C PRO A 167 -5.34 -28.89 -5.79
N ALA A 168 -4.56 -29.84 -5.25
CA ALA A 168 -4.44 -30.07 -3.81
C ALA A 168 -3.85 -28.87 -3.05
N CYS A 169 -3.03 -28.03 -3.70
CA CYS A 169 -2.40 -26.87 -3.10
C CYS A 169 -3.24 -25.58 -3.20
N GLN A 170 -4.17 -25.52 -4.17
CA GLN A 170 -4.93 -24.28 -4.45
C GLN A 170 -5.85 -23.88 -3.28
N GLY A 171 -6.55 -24.85 -2.69
CA GLY A 171 -7.45 -24.59 -1.55
C GLY A 171 -6.75 -24.02 -0.31
N PRO A 172 -5.70 -24.70 0.20
CA PRO A 172 -4.91 -24.16 1.33
C PRO A 172 -4.29 -22.80 1.05
N LEU A 173 -3.82 -22.58 -0.19
CA LEU A 173 -3.22 -21.30 -0.58
C LEU A 173 -4.27 -20.19 -0.61
N MET A 174 -5.46 -20.45 -1.16
CA MET A 174 -6.57 -19.51 -1.14
C MET A 174 -7.00 -19.17 0.29
N ALA A 175 -7.06 -20.17 1.19
CA ALA A 175 -7.37 -19.95 2.61
C ALA A 175 -6.33 -19.01 3.26
N SER A 176 -5.06 -19.14 2.91
CA SER A 176 -4.01 -18.24 3.41
C SER A 176 -4.12 -16.81 2.86
N VAL A 177 -4.59 -16.64 1.61
CA VAL A 177 -4.89 -15.31 1.04
C VAL A 177 -6.02 -14.65 1.83
N TYR A 178 -7.13 -15.36 2.08
CA TYR A 178 -8.22 -14.83 2.91
C TYR A 178 -7.77 -14.50 4.34
N ALA A 179 -6.89 -15.30 4.94
CA ALA A 179 -6.33 -15.00 6.25
C ALA A 179 -5.53 -13.70 6.25
N VAL A 180 -4.69 -13.47 5.24
CA VAL A 180 -3.93 -12.22 5.06
C VAL A 180 -4.87 -11.03 4.89
N GLU A 181 -5.86 -11.13 4.00
CA GLU A 181 -6.85 -10.08 3.79
C GLU A 181 -7.65 -9.78 5.07
N GLY A 182 -8.09 -10.81 5.79
CA GLY A 182 -8.80 -10.67 7.06
C GLY A 182 -7.97 -9.96 8.13
N VAL A 183 -6.70 -10.30 8.27
CA VAL A 183 -5.77 -9.62 9.19
C VAL A 183 -5.61 -8.15 8.79
N LEU A 184 -5.46 -7.85 7.52
CA LEU A 184 -5.33 -6.47 7.04
C LEU A 184 -6.63 -5.66 7.23
N ILE A 185 -7.80 -6.26 7.02
CA ILE A 185 -9.10 -5.63 7.31
C ILE A 185 -9.18 -5.30 8.80
N ALA A 186 -8.89 -6.26 9.68
CA ALA A 186 -8.91 -6.06 11.13
C ALA A 186 -7.94 -4.94 11.56
N LEU A 187 -6.72 -4.92 11.03
CA LEU A 187 -5.74 -3.87 11.28
C LEU A 187 -6.22 -2.49 10.80
N ASN A 188 -6.90 -2.40 9.64
CA ASN A 188 -7.45 -1.15 9.14
C ASN A 188 -8.55 -0.61 10.06
N VAL A 189 -9.52 -1.46 10.46
CA VAL A 189 -10.61 -1.09 11.36
C VAL A 189 -10.07 -0.67 12.73
N TYR A 190 -9.20 -1.49 13.32
CA TYR A 190 -8.57 -1.18 14.60
C TYR A 190 -7.77 0.12 14.55
N SER A 191 -6.97 0.30 13.51
CA SER A 191 -6.19 1.51 13.31
C SER A 191 -7.11 2.75 13.18
N CYS A 192 -8.21 2.65 12.44
CA CYS A 192 -9.18 3.73 12.29
C CYS A 192 -9.76 4.13 13.66
N ALA A 193 -10.20 3.16 14.46
CA ALA A 193 -10.76 3.40 15.80
C ALA A 193 -9.75 4.06 16.74
N VAL A 194 -8.50 3.56 16.78
CA VAL A 194 -7.45 4.13 17.63
C VAL A 194 -7.12 5.57 17.23
N TYR A 195 -6.94 5.84 15.94
CA TYR A 195 -6.68 7.20 15.47
C TYR A 195 -7.85 8.14 15.77
N THR A 196 -9.09 7.72 15.53
CA THR A 196 -10.27 8.52 15.84
C THR A 196 -10.32 8.86 17.34
N ARG A 197 -10.08 7.87 18.23
CA ARG A 197 -10.06 8.09 19.68
C ARG A 197 -8.99 9.11 20.10
N VAL A 198 -7.78 9.00 19.56
CA VAL A 198 -6.65 9.90 19.91
C VAL A 198 -6.92 11.32 19.43
N TYR A 199 -7.49 11.47 18.23
CA TYR A 199 -7.74 12.80 17.64
C TYR A 199 -9.11 13.38 18.01
N TRP A 200 -9.96 12.64 18.71
CA TRP A 200 -11.30 13.05 19.10
C TRP A 200 -11.37 14.43 19.79
N PRO A 201 -10.50 14.77 20.76
CA PRO A 201 -10.55 16.07 21.42
C PRO A 201 -10.37 17.26 20.45
N TYR A 202 -9.55 17.10 19.42
CA TYR A 202 -9.33 18.13 18.41
C TYR A 202 -10.51 18.26 17.47
N LEU A 203 -11.15 17.14 17.14
CA LEU A 203 -12.35 17.12 16.31
C LEU A 203 -13.51 17.84 17.01
N VAL A 204 -13.74 17.55 18.30
CA VAL A 204 -14.76 18.22 19.11
C VAL A 204 -14.52 19.73 19.18
N ARG A 205 -13.26 20.16 19.38
CA ARG A 205 -12.91 21.59 19.35
C ARG A 205 -13.19 22.24 17.99
N ALA A 206 -12.91 21.52 16.89
CA ALA A 206 -13.13 22.01 15.53
C ALA A 206 -14.63 22.20 15.20
N ILE A 207 -15.49 21.35 15.75
CA ILE A 207 -16.96 21.46 15.59
C ILE A 207 -17.55 22.57 16.48
N GLY A 208 -16.76 23.16 17.38
CA GLY A 208 -17.24 24.18 18.30
C GLY A 208 -18.07 23.64 19.46
N ALA A 209 -18.09 22.33 19.67
CA ALA A 209 -18.70 21.71 20.84
C ALA A 209 -17.85 22.04 22.08
N LYS A 210 -18.45 22.87 22.98
CA LYS A 210 -17.87 23.17 24.30
C LYS A 210 -18.00 21.99 25.23
#